data_1e14284a193fb704a142c0a42f4e4e2a
#
_entry.id   1e14284a193fb704a142c0a42f4e4e2a
#
_cell.length_a   1.000
_cell.length_b   1.000
_cell.length_c   1.000
_cell.angle_alpha   90.00
_cell.angle_beta   90.00
_cell.angle_gamma   90.00
#
_symmetry.space_group_name_H-M   'P 1'
#
loop_
_entity.id
_entity.type
_entity.pdbx_description
1 polymer ?
#
loop_
_entity_poly.entity_id
_entity_poly.type
_entity_poly.pdbx_seq_one_letter_code
_entity_poly.pdbx_strand_id
1 'polypeptide(L)'
;MKIPHRTTSSLTLLTVLALITSIAAACSAAEHSPGSTSATTTRPASPFDPTEKPPSPIGLLLAYRAIDEIGLVDGTNVVASVSGTFGSSNDLITTEDGKFVFARTTDNKIATLDVESGKGATREVPVGPTLGTGGAGTIMWLEQPNRLMQLDLADPDSQPVLHQTVDLPPAAGGHLREPRLVAARGGTAVIARVEAPPSPFGGPDTLYAVRGPAAPTPLGQADANSPVSVARLSPDGAELTYALYRSTDSSCGTAAVVLSGADGTQQTFEVAGPDADRGSRVPKLWWPVTGPPKLSLVTWRCDRPETSSPLVWQLAGETSDTIEEVSPPTSALQTIDVAPGQRALILPETGGYAEPTGTLVLEESTRRISIKSGVDAIAAIRPSP
;
A
#
# COMPACT_ATOMS: atom_id res chain seq x y z
N MET A 1 -13.65 -29.13 -51.35
CA MET A 1 -13.01 -28.79 -52.62
C MET A 1 -12.23 -27.51 -52.47
N LYS A 2 -10.91 -27.55 -52.71
CA LYS A 2 -9.90 -26.47 -52.76
C LYS A 2 -9.49 -25.74 -51.47
N ILE A 3 -8.36 -26.22 -50.92
CA ILE A 3 -7.27 -25.47 -50.29
C ILE A 3 -6.41 -24.87 -51.41
N PRO A 4 -5.85 -23.68 -51.34
CA PRO A 4 -4.47 -23.48 -50.88
C PRO A 4 -4.28 -22.12 -50.19
N HIS A 5 -3.20 -21.64 -49.57
CA HIS A 5 -1.75 -21.80 -49.72
C HIS A 5 -1.07 -21.22 -48.46
N ARG A 6 0.01 -21.87 -48.09
CA ARG A 6 1.03 -21.37 -47.16
C ARG A 6 1.78 -20.19 -47.77
N THR A 7 2.15 -19.23 -46.93
CA THR A 7 3.34 -18.40 -47.15
C THR A 7 4.13 -18.27 -45.84
N THR A 8 5.31 -18.82 -45.91
CA THR A 8 6.45 -18.64 -44.99
C THR A 8 7.13 -17.32 -45.28
N SER A 9 7.52 -16.58 -44.24
CA SER A 9 8.52 -15.50 -44.34
C SER A 9 9.36 -15.43 -43.06
N SER A 10 10.46 -15.84 -43.20
CA SER A 10 11.87 -15.54 -42.91
C SER A 10 12.20 -14.62 -41.75
N LEU A 11 12.97 -15.23 -40.84
CA LEU A 11 13.83 -14.64 -39.82
C LEU A 11 14.84 -13.67 -40.45
N THR A 12 15.01 -12.52 -39.83
CA THR A 12 16.23 -11.70 -40.00
C THR A 12 16.79 -11.36 -38.63
N LEU A 13 17.89 -12.01 -38.31
CA LEU A 13 18.76 -11.81 -37.16
C LEU A 13 19.63 -10.58 -37.44
N LEU A 14 19.58 -9.56 -36.62
CA LEU A 14 20.52 -8.43 -36.65
C LEU A 14 21.32 -8.39 -35.36
N THR A 15 22.56 -8.85 -35.47
CA THR A 15 23.63 -8.77 -34.47
C THR A 15 24.23 -7.36 -34.51
N VAL A 16 24.18 -6.57 -33.43
CA VAL A 16 24.91 -5.32 -33.26
C VAL A 16 26.02 -5.54 -32.25
N LEU A 17 27.22 -5.44 -32.74
CA LEU A 17 28.52 -5.51 -32.04
C LEU A 17 28.80 -4.14 -31.40
N ALA A 18 28.96 -4.05 -30.11
CA ALA A 18 29.35 -2.82 -29.41
C ALA A 18 30.87 -2.78 -29.21
N LEU A 19 31.49 -1.73 -29.73
CA LEU A 19 32.89 -1.40 -29.52
C LEU A 19 33.07 -0.74 -28.14
N ILE A 20 34.03 -1.28 -27.39
CA ILE A 20 34.56 -0.70 -26.15
C ILE A 20 35.77 0.12 -26.53
N THR A 21 35.77 1.42 -26.25
CA THR A 21 36.97 2.25 -26.29
C THR A 21 37.30 2.74 -24.88
N SER A 22 38.42 2.23 -24.38
CA SER A 22 39.12 2.67 -23.17
C SER A 22 39.87 3.95 -23.44
N ILE A 23 39.78 4.96 -22.58
CA ILE A 23 40.69 6.08 -22.54
C ILE A 23 41.29 6.17 -21.13
N ALA A 24 42.59 5.89 -21.06
CA ALA A 24 43.44 6.16 -19.92
C ALA A 24 44.23 7.45 -20.19
N ALA A 25 44.67 8.10 -19.15
CA ALA A 25 45.69 9.12 -18.97
C ALA A 25 45.17 10.40 -18.34
N ALA A 26 45.84 11.11 -17.48
CA ALA A 26 47.21 11.10 -17.02
C ALA A 26 47.34 11.92 -15.73
N CYS A 27 48.31 11.58 -14.93
CA CYS A 27 48.82 12.35 -13.79
C CYS A 27 49.27 13.75 -14.15
N SER A 28 49.04 14.72 -13.27
CA SER A 28 49.94 15.86 -13.12
C SER A 28 50.06 16.26 -11.66
N ALA A 29 51.25 16.16 -11.14
CA ALA A 29 51.70 16.67 -9.88
C ALA A 29 51.98 18.18 -9.97
N ALA A 30 51.66 18.95 -8.96
CA ALA A 30 52.28 20.25 -8.73
C ALA A 30 52.39 20.50 -7.20
N GLU A 31 53.56 20.94 -6.88
CA GLU A 31 54.18 21.03 -5.55
C GLU A 31 53.72 22.22 -4.69
N HIS A 32 53.84 21.99 -3.38
CA HIS A 32 54.34 22.84 -2.29
C HIS A 32 53.86 24.28 -2.09
N SER A 33 53.27 24.53 -0.91
CA SER A 33 53.90 25.34 0.14
C SER A 33 53.16 25.29 1.48
N PRO A 34 53.86 25.46 2.61
CA PRO A 34 53.39 25.09 3.94
C PRO A 34 52.84 26.27 4.75
N GLY A 35 52.00 25.99 5.71
CA GLY A 35 51.81 26.94 6.84
C GLY A 35 50.37 27.15 7.26
N SER A 36 49.95 26.45 8.25
CA SER A 36 49.37 27.00 9.48
C SER A 36 48.76 25.86 10.30
N THR A 37 49.41 25.50 11.36
CA THR A 37 48.95 24.61 12.41
C THR A 37 47.86 25.34 13.25
N SER A 38 46.61 25.00 13.01
CA SER A 38 45.54 25.21 13.97
C SER A 38 45.26 23.88 14.65
N ALA A 39 45.69 23.76 15.88
CA ALA A 39 45.37 22.62 16.74
C ALA A 39 43.86 22.57 17.00
N THR A 40 43.16 21.74 16.25
CA THR A 40 41.77 21.38 16.57
C THR A 40 41.84 20.37 17.72
N THR A 41 41.51 20.82 18.90
CA THR A 41 41.31 19.96 20.08
C THR A 41 40.12 19.04 19.78
N THR A 42 40.42 17.84 19.37
CA THR A 42 39.42 16.77 19.22
C THR A 42 38.99 16.37 20.64
N ARG A 43 37.80 16.83 21.04
CA ARG A 43 37.13 16.33 22.24
C ARG A 43 36.90 14.84 22.04
N PRO A 44 37.35 13.95 22.93
CA PRO A 44 37.09 12.54 22.83
C PRO A 44 35.57 12.32 22.85
N ALA A 45 35.06 11.58 21.87
CA ALA A 45 33.69 11.12 21.87
C ALA A 45 33.45 10.34 23.16
N SER A 46 32.45 10.74 23.92
CA SER A 46 31.97 10.02 25.09
C SER A 46 31.59 8.60 24.67
N PRO A 47 31.95 7.56 25.39
CA PRO A 47 31.51 6.21 25.08
C PRO A 47 29.98 6.18 25.13
N PHE A 48 29.36 5.64 24.09
CA PHE A 48 27.92 5.41 24.01
C PHE A 48 27.51 4.57 25.23
N ASP A 49 26.67 5.12 26.10
CA ASP A 49 26.06 4.36 27.19
C ASP A 49 24.90 3.56 26.62
N PRO A 50 24.98 2.22 26.57
CA PRO A 50 23.93 1.36 25.99
C PRO A 50 22.63 1.34 26.81
N THR A 51 22.56 2.09 27.91
CA THR A 51 21.38 2.21 28.76
C THR A 51 20.59 3.50 28.53
N GLU A 52 21.04 4.40 27.66
CA GLU A 52 20.29 5.60 27.35
C GLU A 52 19.08 5.22 26.47
N LYS A 53 17.91 5.22 27.11
CA LYS A 53 16.62 5.05 26.42
C LYS A 53 16.56 6.06 25.27
N PRO A 54 16.29 5.64 24.02
CA PRO A 54 16.17 6.59 22.93
C PRO A 54 15.16 7.69 23.31
N PRO A 55 15.41 8.94 22.95
CA PRO A 55 14.51 10.03 23.29
C PRO A 55 13.11 9.70 22.78
N SER A 56 12.11 9.92 23.61
CA SER A 56 10.70 9.71 23.23
C SER A 56 10.40 10.49 21.95
N PRO A 57 9.71 9.88 20.97
CA PRO A 57 9.44 10.52 19.69
C PRO A 57 8.71 11.84 19.88
N ILE A 58 9.25 12.90 19.29
CA ILE A 58 8.64 14.23 19.27
C ILE A 58 7.72 14.28 18.05
N GLY A 59 6.52 13.71 18.19
CA GLY A 59 5.54 13.71 17.12
C GLY A 59 4.93 12.34 16.84
N LEU A 60 4.17 12.23 15.76
CA LEU A 60 3.61 10.97 15.30
C LEU A 60 4.72 10.14 14.64
N LEU A 61 4.97 8.95 15.17
CA LEU A 61 5.88 8.00 14.54
C LEU A 61 5.26 7.46 13.25
N LEU A 62 6.06 7.36 12.19
CA LEU A 62 5.64 6.83 10.91
C LEU A 62 6.28 5.49 10.63
N ALA A 63 5.50 4.59 10.06
CA ALA A 63 6.04 3.43 9.35
C ALA A 63 6.08 3.70 7.85
N TYR A 64 7.07 3.12 7.17
CA TYR A 64 7.12 3.10 5.71
C TYR A 64 7.45 1.70 5.20
N ARG A 65 7.07 1.45 3.96
CA ARG A 65 7.53 0.31 3.18
C ARG A 65 8.20 0.80 1.90
N ALA A 66 9.41 0.32 1.69
CA ALA A 66 10.14 0.43 0.43
C ALA A 66 10.21 -0.96 -0.23
N ILE A 67 10.76 -1.04 -1.43
CA ILE A 67 10.89 -2.30 -2.18
C ILE A 67 11.73 -3.32 -1.41
N ASP A 68 12.72 -2.86 -0.65
CA ASP A 68 13.77 -3.64 0.01
C ASP A 68 13.67 -3.68 1.54
N GLU A 69 12.77 -2.90 2.15
CA GLU A 69 12.61 -2.87 3.62
C GLU A 69 11.25 -2.30 4.06
N ILE A 70 10.89 -2.60 5.29
CA ILE A 70 9.94 -1.79 6.08
C ILE A 70 10.71 -1.09 7.20
N GLY A 71 10.30 0.11 7.58
CA GLY A 71 11.03 0.87 8.59
C GLY A 71 10.16 1.85 9.38
N LEU A 72 10.76 2.42 10.41
CA LEU A 72 10.20 3.45 11.28
C LEU A 72 10.94 4.77 11.07
N VAL A 73 10.19 5.85 11.06
CA VAL A 73 10.70 7.21 10.94
C VAL A 73 10.23 8.04 12.12
N ASP A 74 11.19 8.67 12.81
CA ASP A 74 10.94 9.70 13.81
C ASP A 74 11.45 11.05 13.27
N GLY A 75 10.54 11.97 13.05
CA GLY A 75 10.84 13.23 12.35
C GLY A 75 11.38 12.98 10.94
N THR A 76 12.67 13.19 10.74
CA THR A 76 13.34 12.97 9.45
C THR A 76 14.31 11.78 9.45
N ASN A 77 14.40 11.04 10.56
CA ASN A 77 15.37 9.99 10.74
C ASN A 77 14.70 8.60 10.65
N VAL A 78 15.29 7.71 9.88
CA VAL A 78 14.97 6.29 9.95
C VAL A 78 15.60 5.75 11.24
N VAL A 79 14.76 5.32 12.18
CA VAL A 79 15.19 4.87 13.52
C VAL A 79 15.28 3.36 13.65
N ALA A 80 14.58 2.63 12.79
CA ALA A 80 14.63 1.18 12.72
C ALA A 80 14.20 0.68 11.35
N SER A 81 14.71 -0.46 10.91
CA SER A 81 14.21 -1.14 9.71
C SER A 81 14.45 -2.65 9.75
N VAL A 82 13.69 -3.38 8.94
CA VAL A 82 13.89 -4.80 8.65
C VAL A 82 13.88 -5.01 7.14
N SER A 83 14.90 -5.68 6.65
CA SER A 83 15.06 -5.97 5.22
C SER A 83 14.08 -7.05 4.75
N GLY A 84 13.65 -6.94 3.52
CA GLY A 84 12.78 -7.89 2.83
C GLY A 84 12.58 -7.46 1.38
N THR A 85 11.92 -8.28 0.59
CA THR A 85 11.47 -7.88 -0.75
C THR A 85 9.95 -7.76 -0.73
N PHE A 86 9.43 -6.59 -1.03
CA PHE A 86 8.01 -6.27 -0.92
C PHE A 86 7.42 -5.93 -2.29
N GLY A 87 6.25 -6.49 -2.58
CA GLY A 87 5.47 -6.10 -3.75
C GLY A 87 4.50 -4.98 -3.42
N SER A 88 4.23 -4.09 -4.36
CA SER A 88 3.34 -2.93 -4.19
C SER A 88 1.87 -3.31 -3.92
N SER A 89 1.48 -4.54 -4.25
CA SER A 89 0.13 -5.07 -3.98
C SER A 89 -0.10 -5.45 -2.51
N ASN A 90 0.97 -5.56 -1.71
CA ASN A 90 0.87 -5.90 -0.29
C ASN A 90 0.71 -4.62 0.55
N ASP A 91 -0.02 -4.73 1.64
CA ASP A 91 -0.22 -3.59 2.53
C ASP A 91 0.91 -3.47 3.55
N LEU A 92 1.22 -2.24 3.92
CA LEU A 92 1.93 -1.92 5.15
C LEU A 92 0.86 -1.70 6.21
N ILE A 93 0.90 -2.48 7.29
CA ILE A 93 -0.14 -2.47 8.30
C ILE A 93 0.49 -2.28 9.67
N THR A 94 -0.15 -1.46 10.51
CA THR A 94 0.16 -1.35 11.94
C THR A 94 -0.86 -2.16 12.71
N THR A 95 -0.42 -2.90 13.74
CA THR A 95 -1.34 -3.57 14.66
C THR A 95 -2.24 -2.55 15.37
N GLU A 96 -3.39 -3.00 15.89
CA GLU A 96 -4.37 -2.08 16.47
C GLU A 96 -3.87 -1.43 17.77
N ASP A 97 -3.00 -2.13 18.51
CA ASP A 97 -2.31 -1.61 19.69
C ASP A 97 -1.09 -0.72 19.34
N GLY A 98 -0.78 -0.58 18.06
CA GLY A 98 0.35 0.22 17.58
C GLY A 98 1.74 -0.33 17.89
N LYS A 99 1.85 -1.55 18.41
CA LYS A 99 3.13 -2.12 18.83
C LYS A 99 3.96 -2.71 17.72
N PHE A 100 3.32 -3.16 16.63
CA PHE A 100 4.01 -3.77 15.51
C PHE A 100 3.62 -3.13 14.20
N VAL A 101 4.59 -3.03 13.32
CA VAL A 101 4.41 -2.81 11.89
C VAL A 101 4.72 -4.11 11.17
N PHE A 102 3.93 -4.46 10.18
CA PHE A 102 4.15 -5.68 9.42
C PHE A 102 3.78 -5.54 7.96
N ALA A 103 4.43 -6.34 7.13
CA ALA A 103 4.12 -6.49 5.72
C ALA A 103 4.46 -7.93 5.26
N ARG A 104 3.76 -8.38 4.23
CA ARG A 104 4.07 -9.64 3.56
C ARG A 104 5.16 -9.42 2.52
N THR A 105 6.16 -10.27 2.53
CA THR A 105 7.21 -10.29 1.51
C THR A 105 6.76 -11.03 0.25
N THR A 106 7.47 -10.84 -0.86
CA THR A 106 7.15 -11.51 -2.14
C THR A 106 7.36 -13.03 -2.08
N ASP A 107 8.21 -13.52 -1.18
CA ASP A 107 8.44 -14.96 -0.90
C ASP A 107 7.52 -15.52 0.19
N ASN A 108 6.40 -14.83 0.47
CA ASN A 108 5.32 -15.24 1.38
C ASN A 108 5.71 -15.34 2.86
N LYS A 109 6.72 -14.61 3.28
CA LYS A 109 7.06 -14.45 4.71
C LYS A 109 6.37 -13.21 5.28
N ILE A 110 6.34 -13.11 6.59
CA ILE A 110 5.90 -11.91 7.30
C ILE A 110 7.13 -11.20 7.85
N ALA A 111 7.39 -10.00 7.39
CA ALA A 111 8.33 -9.09 8.02
C ALA A 111 7.58 -8.28 9.09
N THR A 112 8.14 -8.20 10.28
CA THR A 112 7.59 -7.47 11.42
C THR A 112 8.64 -6.55 12.01
N LEU A 113 8.21 -5.42 12.51
CA LEU A 113 9.04 -4.45 13.21
C LEU A 113 8.34 -4.04 14.50
N ASP A 114 8.96 -4.34 15.63
CA ASP A 114 8.50 -3.91 16.95
C ASP A 114 8.77 -2.41 17.11
N VAL A 115 7.74 -1.67 17.39
CA VAL A 115 7.76 -0.20 17.41
C VAL A 115 8.55 0.33 18.63
N GLU A 116 8.45 -0.35 19.77
CA GLU A 116 9.08 0.10 21.01
C GLU A 116 10.58 -0.22 21.02
N SER A 117 10.94 -1.44 20.63
CA SER A 117 12.33 -1.87 20.67
C SER A 117 13.10 -1.58 19.38
N GLY A 118 12.42 -1.28 18.26
CA GLY A 118 13.02 -1.14 16.93
C GLY A 118 13.54 -2.47 16.36
N LYS A 119 13.23 -3.61 16.98
CA LYS A 119 13.70 -4.92 16.50
C LYS A 119 12.85 -5.44 15.36
N GLY A 120 13.51 -5.79 14.26
CA GLY A 120 12.88 -6.44 13.12
C GLY A 120 13.01 -7.96 13.17
N ALA A 121 12.00 -8.65 12.63
CA ALA A 121 12.02 -10.11 12.46
C ALA A 121 11.32 -10.49 11.15
N THR A 122 11.72 -11.63 10.58
CA THR A 122 11.03 -12.24 9.43
C THR A 122 10.66 -13.67 9.83
N ARG A 123 9.38 -14.01 9.67
CA ARG A 123 8.83 -15.33 10.00
C ARG A 123 8.39 -16.06 8.74
N GLU A 124 8.74 -17.34 8.66
CA GLU A 124 8.24 -18.25 7.62
C GLU A 124 6.90 -18.83 8.06
N VAL A 125 5.83 -18.17 7.69
CA VAL A 125 4.46 -18.59 8.01
C VAL A 125 3.67 -18.62 6.69
N PRO A 126 2.95 -19.71 6.39
CA PRO A 126 2.11 -19.77 5.20
C PRO A 126 0.91 -18.83 5.36
N VAL A 127 1.04 -17.62 4.83
CA VAL A 127 -0.02 -16.61 4.90
C VAL A 127 -0.73 -16.46 3.57
N GLY A 128 -1.99 -16.04 3.65
CA GLY A 128 -2.77 -15.69 2.47
C GLY A 128 -2.25 -14.45 1.74
N PRO A 129 -2.77 -14.16 0.55
CA PRO A 129 -2.32 -13.03 -0.26
C PRO A 129 -2.58 -11.66 0.39
N THR A 130 -3.62 -11.54 1.20
CA THR A 130 -3.99 -10.33 1.92
C THR A 130 -3.86 -10.56 3.42
N LEU A 131 -3.23 -9.62 4.11
CA LEU A 131 -3.13 -9.56 5.56
C LEU A 131 -3.99 -8.43 6.10
N GLY A 132 -4.49 -8.59 7.31
CA GLY A 132 -5.16 -7.56 8.09
C GLY A 132 -4.83 -7.68 9.57
N THR A 133 -5.42 -6.82 10.41
CA THR A 133 -5.29 -6.93 11.86
C THR A 133 -6.38 -7.83 12.43
N GLY A 134 -6.03 -8.66 13.41
CA GLY A 134 -6.92 -9.56 14.11
C GLY A 134 -7.32 -9.10 15.52
N GLY A 135 -7.05 -7.84 15.85
CA GLY A 135 -7.17 -7.25 17.19
C GLY A 135 -5.82 -7.16 17.90
N ALA A 136 -5.63 -6.16 18.76
CA ALA A 136 -4.39 -5.89 19.52
C ALA A 136 -3.11 -6.10 18.69
N GLY A 137 -2.20 -6.95 19.14
CA GLY A 137 -0.92 -7.29 18.49
C GLY A 137 -1.01 -8.43 17.47
N THR A 138 -2.20 -8.79 16.97
CA THR A 138 -2.39 -9.96 16.11
C THR A 138 -2.63 -9.59 14.66
N ILE A 139 -2.23 -10.49 13.76
CA ILE A 139 -2.51 -10.42 12.33
C ILE A 139 -3.47 -11.52 11.91
N MET A 140 -4.17 -11.28 10.79
CA MET A 140 -5.21 -12.16 10.29
C MET A 140 -5.11 -12.33 8.77
N TRP A 141 -5.43 -13.53 8.26
CA TRP A 141 -5.55 -13.83 6.83
C TRP A 141 -6.55 -14.94 6.58
N LEU A 142 -7.00 -15.05 5.34
CA LEU A 142 -7.85 -16.16 4.91
C LEU A 142 -6.98 -17.27 4.32
N GLU A 143 -7.06 -18.46 4.91
CA GLU A 143 -6.54 -19.70 4.35
C GLU A 143 -7.69 -20.43 3.65
N GLN A 144 -7.43 -20.86 2.44
CA GLN A 144 -8.45 -21.54 1.64
C GLN A 144 -8.90 -22.88 2.25
N PRO A 145 -10.18 -23.24 2.09
CA PRO A 145 -11.21 -22.50 1.35
C PRO A 145 -11.93 -21.42 2.19
N ASN A 146 -11.91 -21.51 3.52
CA ASN A 146 -12.77 -20.70 4.38
C ASN A 146 -12.25 -20.55 5.82
N ARG A 147 -10.96 -20.74 6.05
CA ARG A 147 -10.36 -20.65 7.40
C ARG A 147 -9.77 -19.27 7.63
N LEU A 148 -10.35 -18.50 8.53
CA LEU A 148 -9.77 -17.26 9.00
C LEU A 148 -8.73 -17.58 10.07
N MET A 149 -7.46 -17.35 9.73
CA MET A 149 -6.30 -17.66 10.57
C MET A 149 -5.83 -16.41 11.29
N GLN A 150 -5.22 -16.59 12.45
CA GLN A 150 -4.67 -15.53 13.28
C GLN A 150 -3.28 -15.91 13.80
N LEU A 151 -2.40 -14.92 13.95
CA LEU A 151 -1.06 -15.07 14.55
C LEU A 151 -0.79 -13.91 15.50
N ASP A 152 -0.31 -14.21 16.70
CA ASP A 152 0.17 -13.22 17.65
C ASP A 152 1.62 -12.82 17.30
N LEU A 153 1.85 -11.51 17.10
CA LEU A 153 3.18 -10.98 16.83
C LEU A 153 4.00 -10.73 18.10
N ALA A 154 3.33 -10.57 19.24
CA ALA A 154 4.01 -10.33 20.53
C ALA A 154 4.77 -11.57 21.03
N ASP A 155 4.30 -12.77 20.67
CA ASP A 155 4.99 -14.01 20.98
C ASP A 155 5.81 -14.49 19.77
N PRO A 156 7.15 -14.47 19.83
CA PRO A 156 8.01 -14.91 18.73
C PRO A 156 7.83 -16.40 18.39
N ASP A 157 7.38 -17.21 19.33
CA ASP A 157 7.21 -18.66 19.17
C ASP A 157 5.75 -19.03 18.81
N SER A 158 4.84 -18.05 18.76
CA SER A 158 3.44 -18.29 18.42
C SER A 158 3.29 -18.93 17.04
N GLN A 159 2.34 -19.84 16.93
CA GLN A 159 1.98 -20.50 15.69
C GLN A 159 0.61 -19.99 15.21
N PRO A 160 0.34 -20.04 13.89
CA PRO A 160 -0.98 -19.72 13.37
C PRO A 160 -2.06 -20.57 14.03
N VAL A 161 -3.11 -19.92 14.47
CA VAL A 161 -4.29 -20.59 15.04
C VAL A 161 -5.54 -20.27 14.19
N LEU A 162 -6.46 -21.21 14.14
CA LEU A 162 -7.77 -20.98 13.53
C LEU A 162 -8.54 -19.99 14.40
N HIS A 163 -8.82 -18.80 13.85
CA HIS A 163 -9.69 -17.83 14.49
C HIS A 163 -11.16 -18.26 14.36
N GLN A 164 -11.60 -18.50 13.11
CA GLN A 164 -12.92 -19.06 12.83
C GLN A 164 -13.02 -19.63 11.41
N THR A 165 -14.04 -20.48 11.22
CA THR A 165 -14.46 -20.91 9.88
C THR A 165 -15.51 -19.92 9.34
N VAL A 166 -15.36 -19.52 8.09
CA VAL A 166 -16.26 -18.58 7.41
C VAL A 166 -17.22 -19.34 6.51
N ASP A 167 -18.45 -19.52 6.96
CA ASP A 167 -19.49 -20.19 6.18
C ASP A 167 -20.29 -19.14 5.40
N LEU A 168 -19.84 -18.84 4.17
CA LEU A 168 -20.54 -17.93 3.28
C LEU A 168 -21.86 -18.55 2.79
N PRO A 169 -22.92 -17.74 2.59
CA PRO A 169 -24.19 -18.23 2.05
C PRO A 169 -23.99 -19.00 0.74
N PRO A 170 -24.82 -20.00 0.45
CA PRO A 170 -24.81 -20.67 -0.85
C PRO A 170 -25.02 -19.68 -1.97
N ALA A 171 -24.17 -19.72 -3.00
CA ALA A 171 -24.35 -18.85 -4.15
C ALA A 171 -25.39 -19.41 -5.10
N ALA A 172 -26.18 -18.52 -5.70
CA ALA A 172 -27.25 -18.89 -6.64
C ALA A 172 -26.76 -19.41 -8.00
N GLY A 173 -25.46 -19.32 -8.29
CA GLY A 173 -24.87 -19.70 -9.59
C GLY A 173 -23.76 -20.74 -9.46
N GLY A 174 -23.58 -21.57 -10.49
CA GLY A 174 -22.61 -22.65 -10.53
C GLY A 174 -21.13 -22.24 -10.77
N HIS A 175 -20.82 -20.94 -10.82
CA HIS A 175 -19.48 -20.41 -11.12
C HIS A 175 -18.89 -19.67 -9.93
N LEU A 176 -18.58 -20.39 -8.86
CA LEU A 176 -17.90 -19.81 -7.70
C LEU A 176 -16.40 -19.74 -7.95
N ARG A 177 -15.81 -18.58 -7.65
CA ARG A 177 -14.39 -18.49 -7.37
C ARG A 177 -14.14 -18.60 -5.88
N GLU A 178 -12.96 -19.04 -5.51
CA GLU A 178 -12.55 -19.11 -4.12
C GLU A 178 -12.68 -17.73 -3.44
N PRO A 179 -13.19 -17.68 -2.21
CA PRO A 179 -13.28 -16.45 -1.45
C PRO A 179 -11.88 -15.91 -1.15
N ARG A 180 -11.77 -14.59 -1.01
CA ARG A 180 -10.53 -13.93 -0.63
C ARG A 180 -10.78 -12.88 0.44
N LEU A 181 -9.83 -12.70 1.35
CA LEU A 181 -9.83 -11.56 2.27
C LEU A 181 -9.51 -10.30 1.46
N VAL A 182 -10.27 -9.22 1.66
CA VAL A 182 -9.99 -7.91 1.06
C VAL A 182 -9.57 -6.87 2.10
N ALA A 183 -10.02 -7.00 3.34
CA ALA A 183 -9.61 -6.17 4.47
C ALA A 183 -9.92 -6.87 5.79
N ALA A 184 -9.13 -6.61 6.84
CA ALA A 184 -9.49 -6.99 8.22
C ALA A 184 -8.96 -5.93 9.20
N ARG A 185 -9.84 -5.48 10.11
CA ARG A 185 -9.55 -4.52 11.18
C ARG A 185 -10.71 -4.41 12.17
N GLY A 186 -10.42 -4.06 13.43
CA GLY A 186 -11.45 -3.78 14.43
C GLY A 186 -12.39 -4.97 14.69
N GLY A 187 -11.85 -6.19 14.62
CA GLY A 187 -12.66 -7.41 14.77
C GLY A 187 -13.59 -7.71 13.58
N THR A 188 -13.46 -6.96 12.48
CA THR A 188 -14.19 -7.17 11.22
C THR A 188 -13.23 -7.70 10.16
N ALA A 189 -13.59 -8.79 9.49
CA ALA A 189 -12.96 -9.23 8.25
C ALA A 189 -13.95 -9.10 7.09
N VAL A 190 -13.49 -8.60 5.96
CA VAL A 190 -14.31 -8.50 4.74
C VAL A 190 -13.82 -9.51 3.72
N ILE A 191 -14.71 -10.38 3.32
CA ILE A 191 -14.46 -11.44 2.35
C ILE A 191 -15.17 -11.10 1.05
N ALA A 192 -14.45 -11.22 -0.06
CA ALA A 192 -14.99 -11.10 -1.41
C ALA A 192 -15.07 -12.45 -2.10
N ARG A 193 -16.15 -12.70 -2.84
CA ARG A 193 -16.34 -13.90 -3.65
C ARG A 193 -17.05 -13.55 -4.96
N VAL A 194 -16.56 -14.06 -6.08
CA VAL A 194 -17.26 -13.93 -7.36
C VAL A 194 -18.33 -15.01 -7.45
N GLU A 195 -19.61 -14.62 -7.54
CA GLU A 195 -20.79 -15.51 -7.47
C GLU A 195 -21.57 -15.59 -8.79
N ALA A 196 -21.30 -14.69 -9.71
CA ALA A 196 -21.86 -14.69 -11.05
C ALA A 196 -20.82 -15.16 -12.08
N PRO A 197 -21.21 -15.52 -13.31
CA PRO A 197 -20.25 -15.73 -14.37
C PRO A 197 -19.30 -14.53 -14.46
N PRO A 198 -17.97 -14.73 -14.30
CA PRO A 198 -17.06 -13.62 -14.28
C PRO A 198 -17.05 -12.90 -15.62
N SER A 199 -16.99 -11.59 -15.59
CA SER A 199 -16.70 -10.78 -16.76
C SER A 199 -15.32 -11.13 -17.34
N PRO A 200 -14.96 -10.69 -18.54
CA PRO A 200 -13.60 -10.83 -19.07
C PRO A 200 -12.52 -10.26 -18.14
N PHE A 201 -12.90 -9.33 -17.26
CA PHE A 201 -12.01 -8.68 -16.28
C PHE A 201 -12.00 -9.36 -14.90
N GLY A 202 -12.81 -10.40 -14.70
CA GLY A 202 -12.79 -11.27 -13.52
C GLY A 202 -13.76 -10.93 -12.40
N GLY A 203 -14.47 -9.79 -12.45
CA GLY A 203 -15.52 -9.40 -11.49
C GLY A 203 -16.91 -9.79 -11.98
N PRO A 204 -17.96 -9.36 -11.30
CA PRO A 204 -17.99 -8.59 -10.06
C PRO A 204 -17.79 -9.43 -8.79
N ASP A 205 -17.36 -8.78 -7.72
CA ASP A 205 -17.29 -9.36 -6.37
C ASP A 205 -18.60 -9.16 -5.60
N THR A 206 -19.00 -10.19 -4.84
CA THR A 206 -19.95 -10.05 -3.73
C THR A 206 -19.17 -9.98 -2.43
N LEU A 207 -19.50 -9.00 -1.57
CA LEU A 207 -18.78 -8.70 -0.35
C LEU A 207 -19.58 -9.15 0.88
N TYR A 208 -18.87 -9.68 1.86
CA TYR A 208 -19.41 -10.15 3.13
C TYR A 208 -18.56 -9.64 4.30
N ALA A 209 -19.20 -9.05 5.30
CA ALA A 209 -18.54 -8.74 6.57
C ALA A 209 -18.69 -9.93 7.54
N VAL A 210 -17.57 -10.31 8.13
CA VAL A 210 -17.47 -11.37 9.15
C VAL A 210 -17.06 -10.72 10.45
N ARG A 211 -17.92 -10.85 11.48
CA ARG A 211 -17.71 -10.28 12.81
C ARG A 211 -17.96 -11.32 13.88
N GLY A 212 -16.89 -11.80 14.51
CA GLY A 212 -16.99 -12.84 15.51
C GLY A 212 -17.72 -14.09 15.01
N PRO A 213 -18.38 -14.87 15.86
CA PRO A 213 -19.01 -16.15 15.51
C PRO A 213 -20.34 -15.99 14.76
N ALA A 214 -20.81 -14.77 14.51
CA ALA A 214 -22.06 -14.54 13.80
C ALA A 214 -21.94 -14.95 12.31
N ALA A 215 -23.09 -15.23 11.69
CA ALA A 215 -23.14 -15.48 10.25
C ALA A 215 -22.62 -14.25 9.47
N PRO A 216 -21.91 -14.46 8.36
CA PRO A 216 -21.46 -13.36 7.51
C PRO A 216 -22.61 -12.46 7.05
N THR A 217 -22.44 -11.16 7.21
CA THR A 217 -23.41 -10.16 6.76
C THR A 217 -23.10 -9.74 5.33
N PRO A 218 -24.03 -9.87 4.37
CA PRO A 218 -23.81 -9.40 3.02
C PRO A 218 -23.70 -7.87 3.00
N LEU A 219 -22.65 -7.36 2.36
CA LEU A 219 -22.43 -5.93 2.10
C LEU A 219 -22.88 -5.53 0.68
N GLY A 220 -23.37 -6.49 -0.12
CA GLY A 220 -23.81 -6.27 -1.49
C GLY A 220 -22.77 -6.67 -2.52
N GLN A 221 -23.10 -6.42 -3.78
CA GLN A 221 -22.24 -6.69 -4.93
C GLN A 221 -21.56 -5.40 -5.39
N ALA A 222 -20.27 -5.50 -5.65
CA ALA A 222 -19.51 -4.39 -6.23
C ALA A 222 -19.97 -4.13 -7.67
N ASP A 223 -20.42 -2.91 -7.95
CA ASP A 223 -20.86 -2.50 -9.29
C ASP A 223 -19.68 -2.24 -10.23
N ALA A 224 -18.97 -3.31 -10.56
CA ALA A 224 -17.81 -3.26 -11.44
C ALA A 224 -17.62 -4.58 -12.19
N ASN A 225 -17.06 -4.52 -13.40
CA ASN A 225 -16.73 -5.71 -14.17
C ASN A 225 -15.33 -6.27 -13.85
N SER A 226 -14.56 -5.61 -12.97
CA SER A 226 -13.29 -6.08 -12.41
C SER A 226 -13.41 -6.36 -10.90
N PRO A 227 -12.54 -7.22 -10.35
CA PRO A 227 -12.49 -7.43 -8.90
C PRO A 227 -12.13 -6.15 -8.15
N VAL A 228 -12.58 -6.03 -6.90
CA VAL A 228 -12.16 -4.97 -5.97
C VAL A 228 -10.63 -5.03 -5.81
N SER A 229 -9.95 -3.96 -6.18
CA SER A 229 -8.49 -3.90 -6.22
C SER A 229 -7.87 -3.37 -4.92
N VAL A 230 -8.55 -2.43 -4.28
CA VAL A 230 -8.11 -1.76 -3.05
C VAL A 230 -9.31 -1.64 -2.13
N ALA A 231 -9.17 -2.10 -0.89
CA ALA A 231 -10.19 -1.97 0.14
C ALA A 231 -9.56 -1.66 1.49
N ARG A 232 -10.21 -0.83 2.30
CA ARG A 232 -9.73 -0.43 3.63
C ARG A 232 -10.90 -0.31 4.59
N LEU A 233 -10.75 -0.89 5.76
CA LEU A 233 -11.66 -0.65 6.88
C LEU A 233 -11.25 0.63 7.61
N SER A 234 -12.26 1.33 8.12
CA SER A 234 -12.07 2.44 9.06
C SER A 234 -11.27 1.98 10.28
N PRO A 235 -10.65 2.91 11.03
CA PRO A 235 -9.87 2.55 12.20
C PRO A 235 -10.59 1.71 13.26
N ASP A 236 -11.91 1.86 13.37
CA ASP A 236 -12.78 1.11 14.26
C ASP A 236 -13.40 -0.15 13.62
N GLY A 237 -13.14 -0.39 12.33
CA GLY A 237 -13.68 -1.53 11.58
C GLY A 237 -15.17 -1.42 11.23
N ALA A 238 -15.80 -0.26 11.45
CA ALA A 238 -17.24 -0.07 11.23
C ALA A 238 -17.61 0.18 9.77
N GLU A 239 -16.71 0.83 9.01
CA GLU A 239 -16.94 1.20 7.63
C GLU A 239 -15.88 0.59 6.71
N LEU A 240 -16.31 0.17 5.53
CA LEU A 240 -15.46 -0.31 4.46
C LEU A 240 -15.42 0.73 3.34
N THR A 241 -14.22 1.16 2.96
CA THR A 241 -14.03 1.93 1.72
C THR A 241 -13.29 1.08 0.71
N TYR A 242 -13.76 1.03 -0.53
CA TYR A 242 -13.10 0.28 -1.58
C TYR A 242 -13.19 0.97 -2.93
N ALA A 243 -12.18 0.74 -3.77
CA ALA A 243 -12.12 1.26 -5.13
C ALA A 243 -12.65 0.24 -6.13
N LEU A 244 -13.51 0.70 -7.03
CA LEU A 244 -14.02 -0.01 -8.19
C LEU A 244 -13.25 0.42 -9.44
N TYR A 245 -13.16 -0.48 -10.41
CA TYR A 245 -12.68 -0.16 -11.74
C TYR A 245 -13.61 -0.77 -12.79
N ARG A 246 -14.28 0.09 -13.53
CA ARG A 246 -15.17 -0.30 -14.62
C ARG A 246 -14.41 -0.16 -15.93
N SER A 247 -14.03 -1.26 -16.53
CA SER A 247 -13.36 -1.28 -17.83
C SER A 247 -14.36 -1.46 -18.95
N THR A 248 -14.30 -0.62 -19.97
CA THR A 248 -15.09 -0.76 -21.18
C THR A 248 -14.32 -1.49 -22.28
N ASP A 249 -12.99 -1.31 -22.26
CA ASP A 249 -12.04 -1.98 -23.16
C ASP A 249 -10.67 -2.07 -22.47
N SER A 250 -9.63 -2.48 -23.19
CA SER A 250 -8.27 -2.63 -22.63
C SER A 250 -7.57 -1.29 -22.38
N SER A 251 -8.05 -0.18 -22.95
CA SER A 251 -7.35 1.11 -22.94
C SER A 251 -8.01 2.15 -22.03
N CYS A 252 -9.29 1.99 -21.75
CA CYS A 252 -10.06 2.98 -21.01
C CYS A 252 -11.00 2.34 -20.01
N GLY A 253 -10.97 2.82 -18.80
CA GLY A 253 -11.88 2.46 -17.74
C GLY A 253 -11.94 3.59 -16.73
N THR A 254 -12.98 3.59 -15.92
CA THR A 254 -13.20 4.61 -14.90
C THR A 254 -13.22 4.00 -13.52
N ALA A 255 -12.67 4.73 -12.56
CA ALA A 255 -12.74 4.37 -11.16
C ALA A 255 -13.96 5.01 -10.48
N ALA A 256 -14.44 4.34 -9.45
CA ALA A 256 -15.32 4.91 -8.44
C ALA A 256 -14.85 4.42 -7.07
N VAL A 257 -15.21 5.12 -6.02
CA VAL A 257 -14.96 4.71 -4.64
C VAL A 257 -16.30 4.49 -3.94
N VAL A 258 -16.42 3.41 -3.21
CA VAL A 258 -17.63 3.10 -2.44
C VAL A 258 -17.29 3.12 -0.96
N LEU A 259 -18.11 3.81 -0.20
CA LEU A 259 -18.17 3.73 1.26
C LEU A 259 -19.35 2.82 1.63
N SER A 260 -19.08 1.75 2.36
CA SER A 260 -20.08 0.80 2.81
C SER A 260 -20.13 0.76 4.33
N GLY A 261 -21.27 1.06 4.89
CA GLY A 261 -21.53 0.91 6.32
C GLY A 261 -21.64 -0.55 6.74
N ALA A 262 -21.60 -0.76 8.06
CA ALA A 262 -21.73 -2.07 8.69
C ALA A 262 -23.05 -2.78 8.39
N ASP A 263 -24.09 -2.03 8.09
CA ASP A 263 -25.43 -2.46 7.75
C ASP A 263 -25.63 -2.80 6.26
N GLY A 264 -24.58 -2.63 5.45
CA GLY A 264 -24.60 -2.84 4.00
C GLY A 264 -25.11 -1.64 3.20
N THR A 265 -25.42 -0.50 3.85
CA THR A 265 -25.67 0.75 3.10
C THR A 265 -24.42 1.15 2.33
N GLN A 266 -24.59 1.56 1.07
CA GLN A 266 -23.49 1.92 0.20
C GLN A 266 -23.70 3.31 -0.38
N GLN A 267 -22.64 4.11 -0.35
CA GLN A 267 -22.55 5.39 -1.04
C GLN A 267 -21.42 5.32 -2.07
N THR A 268 -21.74 5.64 -3.33
CA THR A 268 -20.76 5.58 -4.42
C THR A 268 -20.33 6.98 -4.81
N PHE A 269 -19.02 7.19 -4.87
CA PHE A 269 -18.38 8.44 -5.28
C PHE A 269 -17.74 8.23 -6.65
N GLU A 270 -18.27 8.88 -7.68
CA GLU A 270 -17.69 8.85 -9.01
C GLU A 270 -16.43 9.73 -9.06
N VAL A 271 -15.31 9.11 -9.42
CA VAL A 271 -14.01 9.79 -9.50
C VAL A 271 -13.56 10.06 -10.95
N ALA A 272 -14.38 9.64 -11.91
CA ALA A 272 -14.18 10.00 -13.32
C ALA A 272 -14.62 11.44 -13.53
N GLY A 273 -13.78 12.23 -14.18
CA GLY A 273 -14.22 13.52 -14.70
C GLY A 273 -15.36 13.34 -15.72
N PRO A 274 -16.10 14.41 -16.05
CA PRO A 274 -17.25 14.36 -16.94
C PRO A 274 -16.91 14.01 -18.41
N ASP A 275 -15.62 13.94 -18.73
CA ASP A 275 -15.14 13.71 -20.09
C ASP A 275 -15.13 12.22 -20.41
N ALA A 276 -15.99 11.79 -21.33
CA ALA A 276 -16.13 10.40 -21.78
C ALA A 276 -14.87 9.81 -22.42
N ASP A 277 -13.89 10.65 -22.76
CA ASP A 277 -12.60 10.26 -23.35
C ASP A 277 -11.47 10.11 -22.32
N ARG A 278 -11.79 10.15 -21.03
CA ARG A 278 -10.82 10.01 -19.93
C ARG A 278 -11.01 8.74 -19.13
N GLY A 279 -9.89 8.06 -18.89
CA GLY A 279 -9.79 6.98 -17.91
C GLY A 279 -9.34 7.51 -16.56
N SER A 280 -9.67 6.78 -15.50
CA SER A 280 -9.25 7.08 -14.14
C SER A 280 -8.95 5.81 -13.34
N ARG A 281 -8.03 5.90 -12.38
CA ARG A 281 -7.67 4.82 -11.47
C ARG A 281 -7.33 5.37 -10.08
N VAL A 282 -7.66 4.60 -9.07
CA VAL A 282 -7.28 4.84 -7.68
C VAL A 282 -6.11 3.92 -7.30
N PRO A 283 -4.86 4.37 -7.36
CA PRO A 283 -3.69 3.56 -6.98
C PRO A 283 -3.63 3.26 -5.49
N LYS A 284 -4.03 4.22 -4.65
CA LYS A 284 -4.01 4.10 -3.19
C LYS A 284 -5.29 4.65 -2.57
N LEU A 285 -5.69 4.01 -1.47
CA LEU A 285 -6.83 4.39 -0.63
C LEU A 285 -6.42 4.19 0.82
N TRP A 286 -6.68 5.15 1.70
CA TRP A 286 -6.32 5.04 3.12
C TRP A 286 -7.26 5.85 4.00
N TRP A 287 -7.37 5.41 5.25
CA TRP A 287 -8.02 6.17 6.29
C TRP A 287 -6.97 7.00 7.04
N PRO A 288 -7.14 8.32 7.15
CA PRO A 288 -6.31 9.14 8.04
C PRO A 288 -6.62 8.81 9.50
N VAL A 289 -5.82 9.35 10.43
CA VAL A 289 -6.08 9.21 11.86
C VAL A 289 -7.43 9.82 12.23
N THR A 290 -7.77 10.93 11.59
CA THR A 290 -9.04 11.64 11.76
C THR A 290 -9.54 12.14 10.41
N GLY A 291 -10.85 12.20 10.23
CA GLY A 291 -11.49 12.69 9.01
C GLY A 291 -11.81 11.58 7.99
N PRO A 292 -12.33 11.97 6.83
CA PRO A 292 -12.82 11.04 5.81
C PRO A 292 -11.68 10.28 5.12
N PRO A 293 -11.99 9.17 4.45
CA PRO A 293 -11.02 8.43 3.65
C PRO A 293 -10.40 9.32 2.58
N LYS A 294 -9.12 9.10 2.33
CA LYS A 294 -8.35 9.77 1.29
C LYS A 294 -7.92 8.76 0.22
N LEU A 295 -7.75 9.26 -0.99
CA LEU A 295 -7.30 8.46 -2.13
C LEU A 295 -6.29 9.24 -2.97
N SER A 296 -5.45 8.54 -3.70
CA SER A 296 -4.74 9.12 -4.83
C SER A 296 -5.48 8.76 -6.13
N LEU A 297 -5.60 9.73 -7.01
CA LEU A 297 -6.27 9.60 -8.29
C LEU A 297 -5.29 9.87 -9.43
N VAL A 298 -5.26 8.98 -10.39
CA VAL A 298 -4.53 9.13 -11.65
C VAL A 298 -5.53 9.12 -12.79
N THR A 299 -5.36 10.03 -13.74
CA THR A 299 -6.20 10.12 -14.93
C THR A 299 -5.37 10.06 -16.20
N TRP A 300 -5.95 9.62 -17.31
CA TRP A 300 -5.33 9.63 -18.63
C TRP A 300 -6.38 9.87 -19.70
N ARG A 301 -5.93 10.19 -20.90
CA ARG A 301 -6.80 10.20 -22.08
C ARG A 301 -6.82 8.82 -22.71
N CYS A 302 -7.99 8.37 -23.13
CA CYS A 302 -8.15 7.04 -23.73
C CYS A 302 -7.40 6.88 -25.06
N ASP A 303 -7.22 7.97 -25.80
CA ASP A 303 -6.43 8.04 -27.05
C ASP A 303 -4.91 8.19 -26.81
N ARG A 304 -4.50 8.55 -25.58
CA ARG A 304 -3.12 8.77 -25.18
C ARG A 304 -2.92 8.25 -23.75
N PRO A 305 -2.33 7.05 -23.58
CA PRO A 305 -2.22 6.42 -22.27
C PRO A 305 -1.18 7.07 -21.35
N GLU A 306 -0.69 8.26 -21.66
CA GLU A 306 0.12 9.06 -20.76
C GLU A 306 -0.72 9.49 -19.56
N THR A 307 -0.36 9.03 -18.39
CA THR A 307 -1.12 9.28 -17.18
C THR A 307 -0.69 10.59 -16.52
N SER A 308 -1.61 11.24 -15.82
CA SER A 308 -1.31 12.39 -14.98
C SER A 308 -0.47 11.97 -13.74
N SER A 309 0.20 12.93 -13.13
CA SER A 309 0.71 12.73 -11.77
C SER A 309 -0.45 12.43 -10.81
N PRO A 310 -0.28 11.53 -9.84
CA PRO A 310 -1.31 11.25 -8.85
C PRO A 310 -1.62 12.50 -8.03
N LEU A 311 -2.91 12.79 -7.87
CA LEU A 311 -3.41 13.86 -7.00
C LEU A 311 -4.14 13.24 -5.81
N VAL A 312 -4.02 13.86 -4.64
CA VAL A 312 -4.70 13.41 -3.43
C VAL A 312 -6.08 14.04 -3.34
N TRP A 313 -7.08 13.20 -3.14
CA TRP A 313 -8.48 13.53 -2.96
C TRP A 313 -8.99 12.96 -1.64
N GLN A 314 -10.10 13.44 -1.15
CA GLN A 314 -10.83 12.88 -0.02
C GLN A 314 -12.30 12.71 -0.39
N LEU A 315 -12.99 11.78 0.27
CA LEU A 315 -14.43 11.70 0.11
C LEU A 315 -15.06 12.94 0.75
N ALA A 316 -15.98 13.57 0.05
CA ALA A 316 -16.79 14.64 0.64
C ALA A 316 -17.67 14.03 1.74
N GLY A 317 -18.04 14.86 2.72
CA GLY A 317 -18.83 14.40 3.86
C GLY A 317 -20.17 13.76 3.48
N GLU A 318 -20.89 13.25 4.46
CA GLU A 318 -22.08 12.37 4.37
C GLU A 318 -23.21 12.81 3.42
N THR A 319 -23.21 14.07 2.98
CA THR A 319 -24.30 14.65 2.16
C THR A 319 -23.95 14.80 0.68
N SER A 320 -22.78 14.36 0.25
CA SER A 320 -22.30 14.55 -1.13
C SER A 320 -21.71 13.28 -1.71
N ASP A 321 -22.12 12.90 -2.92
CA ASP A 321 -21.58 11.75 -3.66
C ASP A 321 -20.32 12.15 -4.46
N THR A 322 -19.64 13.21 -4.09
CA THR A 322 -18.46 13.74 -4.76
C THR A 322 -17.20 13.55 -3.94
N ILE A 323 -16.08 13.50 -4.64
CA ILE A 323 -14.76 13.64 -4.03
C ILE A 323 -14.35 15.12 -4.03
N GLU A 324 -13.54 15.48 -3.04
CA GLU A 324 -12.98 16.82 -2.92
C GLU A 324 -11.45 16.76 -3.02
N GLU A 325 -10.87 17.71 -3.74
CA GLU A 325 -9.41 17.86 -3.74
C GLU A 325 -8.95 18.34 -2.37
N VAL A 326 -7.90 17.70 -1.80
CA VAL A 326 -7.37 18.16 -0.52
C VAL A 326 -6.77 19.56 -0.65
N SER A 327 -6.95 20.39 0.37
CA SER A 327 -6.41 21.74 0.40
C SER A 327 -5.15 21.82 1.29
N PRO A 328 -4.03 22.33 0.76
CA PRO A 328 -3.77 22.70 -0.63
C PRO A 328 -3.69 21.49 -1.57
N PRO A 329 -3.91 21.66 -2.88
CA PRO A 329 -3.76 20.59 -3.87
C PRO A 329 -2.41 19.89 -3.75
N THR A 330 -2.43 18.56 -3.68
CA THR A 330 -1.24 17.80 -3.35
C THR A 330 -1.00 16.69 -4.36
N SER A 331 0.12 16.78 -5.10
CA SER A 331 0.58 15.70 -5.95
C SER A 331 1.40 14.72 -5.10
N ALA A 332 0.81 13.57 -4.77
CA ALA A 332 1.44 12.51 -4.00
C ALA A 332 0.72 11.18 -4.21
N LEU A 333 1.41 10.07 -3.98
CA LEU A 333 0.83 8.73 -3.93
C LEU A 333 0.04 8.51 -2.62
N GLN A 334 0.52 9.06 -1.53
CA GLN A 334 -0.09 8.97 -0.21
C GLN A 334 0.35 10.15 0.66
N THR A 335 -0.50 10.55 1.61
CA THR A 335 -0.21 11.62 2.58
C THR A 335 -0.63 11.20 3.98
N ILE A 336 0.12 11.63 4.99
CA ILE A 336 -0.24 11.48 6.41
C ILE A 336 0.11 12.78 7.13
N ASP A 337 -0.85 13.33 7.87
CA ASP A 337 -0.63 14.46 8.76
C ASP A 337 0.12 13.97 10.01
N VAL A 338 1.34 14.45 10.25
CA VAL A 338 2.24 14.00 11.33
C VAL A 338 2.10 14.87 12.57
N ALA A 339 2.05 16.18 12.35
CA ALA A 339 1.84 17.19 13.38
C ALA A 339 1.18 18.43 12.75
N PRO A 340 0.69 19.39 13.53
CA PRO A 340 0.17 20.64 12.99
C PRO A 340 1.18 21.32 12.05
N GLY A 341 0.81 21.49 10.78
CA GLY A 341 1.67 22.07 9.75
C GLY A 341 2.78 21.15 9.20
N GLN A 342 2.81 19.90 9.62
CA GLN A 342 3.75 18.89 9.12
C GLN A 342 3.01 17.68 8.54
N ARG A 343 3.41 17.26 7.35
CA ARG A 343 2.87 16.07 6.71
C ARG A 343 3.93 15.23 6.03
N ALA A 344 3.77 13.93 6.07
CA ALA A 344 4.55 12.98 5.30
C ALA A 344 3.88 12.75 3.95
N LEU A 345 4.65 12.72 2.88
CA LEU A 345 4.20 12.54 1.52
C LEU A 345 5.04 11.46 0.82
N ILE A 346 4.43 10.64 -0.01
CA ILE A 346 5.16 9.84 -1.00
C ILE A 346 5.05 10.60 -2.32
N LEU A 347 6.12 11.27 -2.72
CA LEU A 347 6.21 11.96 -4.01
C LEU A 347 6.54 10.94 -5.10
N PRO A 348 5.72 10.84 -6.17
CA PRO A 348 5.93 9.84 -7.20
C PRO A 348 7.28 10.03 -7.89
N GLU A 349 8.01 8.96 -8.10
CA GLU A 349 9.19 8.92 -8.96
C GLU A 349 8.73 8.81 -10.42
N THR A 350 9.51 9.40 -11.32
CA THR A 350 9.23 9.34 -12.76
C THR A 350 9.51 7.93 -13.29
N GLY A 351 8.49 7.18 -13.59
CA GLY A 351 8.59 5.85 -14.21
C GLY A 351 7.37 4.99 -13.91
N GLY A 352 6.80 4.43 -14.92
CA GLY A 352 5.80 3.37 -15.03
C GLY A 352 4.74 3.16 -13.93
N TYR A 353 3.53 2.85 -14.36
CA TYR A 353 2.34 2.71 -13.50
C TYR A 353 2.14 1.33 -12.90
N ALA A 354 2.97 0.36 -13.23
CA ALA A 354 2.78 -1.01 -12.77
C ALA A 354 2.96 -1.14 -11.24
N GLU A 355 3.90 -0.38 -10.69
CA GLU A 355 4.20 -0.37 -9.25
C GLU A 355 4.58 1.06 -8.82
N PRO A 356 3.61 1.89 -8.41
CA PRO A 356 3.89 3.28 -8.09
C PRO A 356 4.72 3.36 -6.80
N THR A 357 5.98 3.67 -6.94
CA THR A 357 6.89 4.02 -5.85
C THR A 357 7.25 5.49 -5.92
N GLY A 358 7.76 6.01 -4.81
CA GLY A 358 8.14 7.40 -4.73
C GLY A 358 9.17 7.66 -3.63
N THR A 359 9.48 8.93 -3.46
CA THR A 359 10.34 9.37 -2.36
C THR A 359 9.47 9.81 -1.19
N LEU A 360 9.67 9.19 -0.02
CA LEU A 360 9.11 9.67 1.25
C LEU A 360 9.78 10.97 1.63
N VAL A 361 8.97 12.01 1.81
CA VAL A 361 9.41 13.32 2.26
C VAL A 361 8.59 13.77 3.46
N LEU A 362 9.20 14.50 4.37
CA LEU A 362 8.52 15.32 5.37
C LEU A 362 8.38 16.73 4.80
N GLU A 363 7.15 17.22 4.74
CA GLU A 363 6.84 18.61 4.36
C GLU A 363 6.47 19.41 5.61
N GLU A 364 7.17 20.52 5.81
CA GLU A 364 6.92 21.48 6.87
C GLU A 364 6.79 22.86 6.23
N SER A 365 5.59 23.39 6.22
CA SER A 365 5.27 24.63 5.51
C SER A 365 5.64 24.55 4.02
N THR A 366 6.74 25.18 3.61
CA THR A 366 7.26 25.15 2.22
C THR A 366 8.52 24.31 2.06
N ARG A 367 9.07 23.79 3.16
CA ARG A 367 10.28 22.97 3.14
C ARG A 367 9.93 21.50 3.01
N ARG A 368 10.64 20.82 2.11
CA ARG A 368 10.57 19.36 1.94
C ARG A 368 11.90 18.72 2.26
N ILE A 369 11.87 17.70 3.10
CA ILE A 369 13.06 16.94 3.50
C ILE A 369 12.87 15.52 3.03
N SER A 370 13.74 15.04 2.14
CA SER A 370 13.72 13.67 1.65
C SER A 370 14.24 12.72 2.73
N ILE A 371 13.53 11.61 2.95
CA ILE A 371 13.84 10.61 3.96
C ILE A 371 14.30 9.29 3.30
N LYS A 372 13.49 8.74 2.40
CA LYS A 372 13.74 7.45 1.76
C LYS A 372 13.15 7.41 0.35
N SER A 373 13.90 6.87 -0.62
CA SER A 373 13.42 6.59 -1.97
C SER A 373 12.84 5.17 -2.09
N GLY A 374 12.11 4.91 -3.17
CA GLY A 374 11.52 3.61 -3.46
C GLY A 374 10.39 3.22 -2.52
N VAL A 375 9.77 4.19 -1.83
CA VAL A 375 8.67 3.98 -0.89
C VAL A 375 7.35 3.88 -1.65
N ASP A 376 6.54 2.89 -1.29
CA ASP A 376 5.22 2.70 -1.87
C ASP A 376 4.07 2.78 -0.86
N ALA A 377 4.34 2.72 0.44
CA ALA A 377 3.33 2.85 1.48
C ALA A 377 3.88 3.53 2.74
N ILE A 378 3.02 4.31 3.38
CA ILE A 378 3.26 4.87 4.72
C ILE A 378 2.05 4.62 5.63
N ALA A 379 2.29 4.48 6.92
CA ALA A 379 1.26 4.32 7.93
C ALA A 379 1.60 5.16 9.17
N ALA A 380 0.60 5.78 9.77
CA ALA A 380 0.75 6.42 11.06
C ALA A 380 0.73 5.36 12.16
N ILE A 381 1.69 5.46 13.08
CA ILE A 381 1.70 4.64 14.27
C ILE A 381 1.06 5.45 15.39
N ARG A 382 -0.07 4.98 15.88
CA ARG A 382 -0.73 5.61 17.01
C ARG A 382 0.00 5.18 18.29
N PRO A 383 0.33 6.12 19.20
CA PRO A 383 0.73 5.72 20.53
C PRO A 383 -0.43 4.92 21.14
N SER A 384 -0.09 3.82 21.83
CA SER A 384 -1.08 3.09 22.64
C SER A 384 -1.70 4.05 23.64
N PRO A 385 -3.03 4.07 23.83
CA PRO A 385 -3.69 4.93 24.79
C PRO A 385 -3.27 4.68 26.23
#